data_4fddd01fd104472dc301d13b9e7600d4
#
_entry.id   4fddd01fd104472dc301d13b9e7600d4
#
_cell.length_a   1.000
_cell.length_b   1.000
_cell.length_c   1.000
_cell.angle_alpha   90.00
_cell.angle_beta   90.00
_cell.angle_gamma   90.00
#
_symmetry.space_group_name_H-M   'P 1'
#
loop_
_entity.id
_entity.type
_entity.pdbx_description
1 polymer ?
#
loop_
_entity_poly.entity_id
_entity_poly.type
_entity_poly.pdbx_seq_one_letter_code
_entity_poly.pdbx_strand_id
1 'polypeptide(L)'
;MTFSASKATQAVRAAIESDTQHGAVVPPLHLSSNYSFAGLNEPRQYDYTRSGNPTRDALGQALAELEGGSGAVVTASGMGALTVITQLLAPGDTIVAPHDCYGGTYRLFEQQSKKGLFDVEFVDQTDLEALRAVCANVKPAIILTESPSNPLLRIADLEAISSIAKDSDALFAVDNTFLSPALQNPIEFGADLVIHSTTKYINGHSDVVGGAIVAATDELAKQCAYWANVIGITGAPFDSFLTLRGVRTLHPRIRQHEESATLIANILNEQDNVTQVFYPGLTDHPGHQLAKKQQSGFGGMVSFELKGGEEAVRAFVENLAYFSLAESLGGVESLVCHPASMTHAPVSEERKAAAGVTPSLIRLSVGLESTEDLVEDLLNALEVARTAPRLEAVAAAL
;
A
#
# COMPACT_ATOMS: atom_id res chain seq x y z
N MET A 1 -36.87 -3.09 -3.58
CA MET A 1 -35.79 -3.25 -2.59
C MET A 1 -34.49 -3.16 -3.37
N THR A 2 -33.76 -2.09 -3.24
CA THR A 2 -32.40 -1.94 -3.77
C THR A 2 -31.47 -2.72 -2.84
N PHE A 3 -31.03 -3.90 -3.24
CA PHE A 3 -30.01 -4.64 -2.51
C PHE A 3 -28.68 -3.88 -2.65
N SER A 4 -28.08 -3.43 -1.55
CA SER A 4 -26.70 -2.97 -1.55
C SER A 4 -25.81 -4.19 -1.82
N ALA A 5 -25.10 -4.20 -2.93
CA ALA A 5 -24.17 -5.28 -3.25
C ALA A 5 -22.96 -5.23 -2.32
N SER A 6 -22.46 -6.40 -1.90
CA SER A 6 -21.18 -6.47 -1.17
C SER A 6 -20.01 -5.98 -2.03
N LYS A 7 -18.94 -5.54 -1.40
CA LYS A 7 -17.71 -5.08 -2.10
C LYS A 7 -17.12 -6.16 -3.02
N ALA A 8 -17.20 -7.43 -2.63
CA ALA A 8 -16.79 -8.54 -3.50
C ALA A 8 -17.62 -8.59 -4.80
N THR A 9 -18.94 -8.39 -4.72
CA THR A 9 -19.81 -8.31 -5.90
C THR A 9 -19.51 -7.06 -6.72
N GLN A 10 -19.31 -5.90 -6.09
CA GLN A 10 -18.94 -4.65 -6.76
C GLN A 10 -17.61 -4.82 -7.53
N ALA A 11 -16.58 -5.44 -6.90
CA ALA A 11 -15.31 -5.70 -7.56
C ALA A 11 -15.47 -6.56 -8.82
N VAL A 12 -16.18 -7.69 -8.75
CA VAL A 12 -16.41 -8.57 -9.90
C VAL A 12 -17.18 -7.86 -11.02
N ARG A 13 -18.13 -7.00 -10.66
CA ARG A 13 -18.97 -6.28 -11.60
C ARG A 13 -18.41 -4.92 -12.06
N ALA A 14 -17.21 -4.56 -11.63
CA ALA A 14 -16.56 -3.30 -11.98
C ALA A 14 -16.55 -3.10 -13.50
N ALA A 15 -17.18 -2.01 -13.97
CA ALA A 15 -17.37 -1.63 -15.37
C ALA A 15 -18.05 -2.66 -16.29
N ILE A 16 -18.71 -3.71 -15.73
CA ILE A 16 -19.57 -4.60 -16.54
C ILE A 16 -20.76 -3.80 -17.07
N GLU A 17 -21.16 -4.09 -18.33
CA GLU A 17 -22.25 -3.42 -19.03
C GLU A 17 -21.99 -1.93 -19.34
N SER A 18 -20.73 -1.49 -19.32
CA SER A 18 -20.34 -0.13 -19.69
C SER A 18 -20.33 0.11 -21.20
N ASP A 19 -20.25 -0.95 -22.02
CA ASP A 19 -20.33 -0.86 -23.49
C ASP A 19 -21.79 -0.83 -23.96
N THR A 20 -22.31 0.37 -24.13
CA THR A 20 -23.69 0.58 -24.63
C THR A 20 -23.81 0.43 -26.15
N GLN A 21 -22.68 0.35 -26.87
CA GLN A 21 -22.70 0.24 -28.34
C GLN A 21 -22.84 -1.22 -28.79
N HIS A 22 -22.11 -2.14 -28.19
CA HIS A 22 -22.07 -3.55 -28.60
C HIS A 22 -22.51 -4.52 -27.52
N GLY A 23 -22.68 -4.05 -26.28
CA GLY A 23 -23.07 -4.88 -25.14
C GLY A 23 -21.99 -5.85 -24.69
N ALA A 24 -20.71 -5.50 -24.87
CA ALA A 24 -19.60 -6.32 -24.39
C ALA A 24 -19.60 -6.41 -22.86
N VAL A 25 -19.46 -7.63 -22.32
CA VAL A 25 -19.39 -7.85 -20.86
C VAL A 25 -18.10 -7.29 -20.27
N VAL A 26 -16.99 -7.40 -21.01
CA VAL A 26 -15.72 -6.77 -20.63
C VAL A 26 -15.68 -5.34 -21.18
N PRO A 27 -15.31 -4.33 -20.38
CA PRO A 27 -15.26 -2.95 -20.85
C PRO A 27 -14.26 -2.81 -22.00
N PRO A 28 -14.56 -1.98 -23.03
CA PRO A 28 -13.65 -1.73 -24.13
C PRO A 28 -12.36 -1.03 -23.68
N LEU A 29 -11.26 -1.32 -24.36
CA LEU A 29 -9.98 -0.64 -24.17
C LEU A 29 -9.88 0.55 -25.16
N HIS A 30 -9.83 1.77 -24.63
CA HIS A 30 -9.70 3.00 -25.39
C HIS A 30 -8.27 3.54 -25.32
N LEU A 31 -7.49 3.34 -26.39
CA LEU A 31 -6.08 3.77 -26.47
C LEU A 31 -5.90 5.18 -27.08
N SER A 32 -6.98 5.81 -27.56
CA SER A 32 -6.87 7.12 -28.22
C SER A 32 -6.31 8.18 -27.29
N SER A 33 -5.30 8.94 -27.75
CA SER A 33 -4.76 10.08 -27.00
C SER A 33 -5.63 11.34 -27.10
N ASN A 34 -6.50 11.44 -28.12
CA ASN A 34 -7.34 12.59 -28.42
C ASN A 34 -8.72 12.16 -28.90
N TYR A 35 -9.68 13.07 -28.83
CA TYR A 35 -11.07 12.82 -29.21
C TYR A 35 -11.59 13.97 -30.05
N SER A 36 -12.46 13.67 -31.06
CA SER A 36 -13.06 14.68 -31.91
C SER A 36 -14.15 15.47 -31.16
N PHE A 37 -14.18 16.76 -31.34
CA PHE A 37 -15.29 17.61 -30.92
C PHE A 37 -16.52 17.40 -31.80
N ALA A 38 -17.70 17.68 -31.28
CA ALA A 38 -18.94 17.68 -32.07
C ALA A 38 -18.98 18.85 -33.05
N GLY A 39 -18.40 20.00 -32.66
CA GLY A 39 -18.29 21.23 -33.43
C GLY A 39 -17.27 22.18 -32.82
N LEU A 40 -17.08 23.35 -33.40
CA LEU A 40 -16.21 24.38 -32.83
C LEU A 40 -16.74 24.82 -31.45
N ASN A 41 -15.90 24.70 -30.40
CA ASN A 41 -16.30 24.95 -29.00
C ASN A 41 -17.36 23.97 -28.43
N GLU A 42 -17.55 22.83 -29.06
CA GLU A 42 -18.48 21.79 -28.61
C GLU A 42 -17.70 20.50 -28.26
N PRO A 43 -17.02 20.44 -27.12
CA PRO A 43 -16.32 19.22 -26.71
C PRO A 43 -17.33 18.10 -26.45
N ARG A 44 -16.90 16.86 -26.69
CA ARG A 44 -17.60 15.66 -26.17
C ARG A 44 -17.22 15.44 -24.73
N GLN A 45 -17.61 14.30 -24.15
CA GLN A 45 -17.22 13.92 -22.78
C GLN A 45 -15.69 13.91 -22.58
N TYR A 46 -14.96 13.51 -23.61
CA TYR A 46 -13.49 13.48 -23.62
C TYR A 46 -12.95 14.35 -24.75
N ASP A 47 -11.81 14.97 -24.51
CA ASP A 47 -11.06 15.78 -25.45
C ASP A 47 -9.63 15.24 -25.63
N TYR A 48 -8.97 14.92 -24.53
CA TYR A 48 -7.58 14.48 -24.49
C TYR A 48 -7.33 13.50 -23.33
N THR A 49 -6.59 12.40 -23.59
CA THR A 49 -6.45 11.30 -22.64
C THR A 49 -5.75 11.69 -21.32
N ARG A 50 -4.92 12.73 -21.29
CA ARG A 50 -4.34 13.20 -20.03
C ARG A 50 -5.41 13.77 -19.09
N SER A 51 -6.39 14.48 -19.62
CA SER A 51 -7.53 15.03 -18.84
C SER A 51 -8.58 13.98 -18.49
N GLY A 52 -8.90 13.06 -19.41
CA GLY A 52 -9.90 12.00 -19.22
C GLY A 52 -9.78 10.88 -20.25
N ASN A 53 -10.04 9.64 -19.84
CA ASN A 53 -10.03 8.46 -20.71
C ASN A 53 -11.04 7.42 -20.20
N PRO A 54 -11.93 6.87 -21.07
CA PRO A 54 -12.99 5.95 -20.64
C PRO A 54 -12.50 4.74 -19.86
N THR A 55 -11.37 4.16 -20.26
CA THR A 55 -10.80 2.97 -19.59
C THR A 55 -10.20 3.31 -18.24
N ARG A 56 -9.46 4.44 -18.13
CA ARG A 56 -8.90 4.91 -16.87
C ARG A 56 -10.00 5.33 -15.89
N ASP A 57 -11.03 6.00 -16.37
CA ASP A 57 -12.14 6.48 -15.55
C ASP A 57 -12.97 5.30 -15.01
N ALA A 58 -13.12 4.22 -15.81
CA ALA A 58 -13.74 2.98 -15.34
C ALA A 58 -13.00 2.34 -14.16
N LEU A 59 -11.65 2.36 -14.17
CA LEU A 59 -10.85 1.93 -13.02
C LEU A 59 -11.03 2.90 -11.84
N GLY A 60 -10.97 4.22 -12.10
CA GLY A 60 -11.17 5.23 -11.05
C GLY A 60 -12.52 5.07 -10.35
N GLN A 61 -13.60 4.91 -11.12
CA GLN A 61 -14.94 4.67 -10.56
C GLN A 61 -14.99 3.40 -9.72
N ALA A 62 -14.42 2.30 -10.20
CA ALA A 62 -14.39 1.05 -9.46
C ALA A 62 -13.68 1.18 -8.12
N LEU A 63 -12.55 1.90 -8.07
CA LEU A 63 -11.80 2.15 -6.83
C LEU A 63 -12.56 3.07 -5.88
N ALA A 64 -13.20 4.12 -6.39
CA ALA A 64 -14.05 5.02 -5.59
C ALA A 64 -15.21 4.25 -4.92
N GLU A 65 -15.92 3.41 -5.69
CA GLU A 65 -17.02 2.58 -5.16
C GLU A 65 -16.54 1.59 -4.10
N LEU A 66 -15.39 0.95 -4.30
CA LEU A 66 -14.83 -0.03 -3.37
C LEU A 66 -14.36 0.60 -2.05
N GLU A 67 -13.77 1.80 -2.10
CA GLU A 67 -13.36 2.54 -0.90
C GLU A 67 -14.50 3.31 -0.24
N GLY A 68 -15.63 3.51 -0.94
CA GLY A 68 -16.74 4.33 -0.46
C GLY A 68 -16.51 5.83 -0.63
N GLY A 69 -15.66 6.23 -1.59
CA GLY A 69 -15.38 7.63 -1.91
C GLY A 69 -16.31 8.22 -2.97
N SER A 70 -16.26 9.54 -3.12
CA SER A 70 -17.01 10.27 -4.14
C SER A 70 -16.35 10.25 -5.51
N GLY A 71 -15.03 10.06 -5.58
CA GLY A 71 -14.29 9.99 -6.84
C GLY A 71 -12.87 9.50 -6.65
N ALA A 72 -12.24 9.07 -7.74
CA ALA A 72 -10.85 8.63 -7.70
C ALA A 72 -10.04 9.14 -8.91
N VAL A 73 -8.75 9.32 -8.68
CA VAL A 73 -7.76 9.69 -9.68
C VAL A 73 -6.74 8.58 -9.83
N VAL A 74 -6.63 8.03 -11.03
CA VAL A 74 -5.63 6.99 -11.34
C VAL A 74 -4.35 7.66 -11.83
N THR A 75 -3.23 7.31 -11.21
CA THR A 75 -1.90 7.86 -11.47
C THR A 75 -0.93 6.82 -12.00
N ALA A 76 0.19 7.26 -12.59
CA ALA A 76 1.20 6.40 -13.17
C ALA A 76 1.97 5.53 -12.14
N SER A 77 1.85 5.82 -10.86
CA SER A 77 2.45 5.05 -9.76
C SER A 77 1.88 5.49 -8.41
N GLY A 78 2.09 4.70 -7.35
CA GLY A 78 1.78 5.12 -5.98
C GLY A 78 2.53 6.39 -5.56
N MET A 79 3.81 6.52 -5.99
CA MET A 79 4.56 7.77 -5.80
C MET A 79 3.95 8.95 -6.54
N GLY A 80 3.35 8.71 -7.71
CA GLY A 80 2.56 9.72 -8.43
C GLY A 80 1.34 10.17 -7.62
N ALA A 81 0.64 9.25 -6.97
CA ALA A 81 -0.48 9.57 -6.08
C ALA A 81 -0.01 10.44 -4.90
N LEU A 82 1.07 10.07 -4.22
CA LEU A 82 1.67 10.89 -3.16
C LEU A 82 2.11 12.28 -3.65
N THR A 83 2.68 12.36 -4.86
CA THR A 83 3.07 13.66 -5.45
C THR A 83 1.85 14.56 -5.69
N VAL A 84 0.72 14.01 -6.11
CA VAL A 84 -0.53 14.79 -6.28
C VAL A 84 -0.99 15.36 -4.93
N ILE A 85 -0.91 14.56 -3.85
CA ILE A 85 -1.30 15.02 -2.51
C ILE A 85 -0.43 16.18 -2.04
N THR A 86 0.88 16.14 -2.32
CA THR A 86 1.77 17.26 -1.96
C THR A 86 1.45 18.56 -2.71
N GLN A 87 0.70 18.51 -3.82
CA GLN A 87 0.24 19.73 -4.50
C GLN A 87 -0.96 20.41 -3.82
N LEU A 88 -1.56 19.77 -2.83
CA LEU A 88 -2.57 20.42 -1.98
C LEU A 88 -1.95 21.31 -0.91
N LEU A 89 -0.63 21.25 -0.73
CA LEU A 89 0.13 22.04 0.23
C LEU A 89 0.64 23.35 -0.40
N ALA A 90 0.62 24.41 0.39
CA ALA A 90 1.27 25.67 0.06
C ALA A 90 2.65 25.78 0.75
N PRO A 91 3.55 26.68 0.31
CA PRO A 91 4.78 26.98 1.04
C PRO A 91 4.49 27.44 2.47
N GLY A 92 5.11 26.77 3.44
CA GLY A 92 4.89 27.00 4.88
C GLY A 92 3.84 26.08 5.53
N ASP A 93 3.11 25.29 4.73
CA ASP A 93 2.28 24.21 5.28
C ASP A 93 3.17 23.08 5.80
N THR A 94 2.64 22.32 6.77
CA THR A 94 3.33 21.13 7.31
C THR A 94 2.52 19.88 6.99
N ILE A 95 3.20 18.81 6.56
CA ILE A 95 2.66 17.46 6.53
C ILE A 95 3.22 16.65 7.70
N VAL A 96 2.36 15.96 8.43
CA VAL A 96 2.76 14.98 9.46
C VAL A 96 2.65 13.58 8.88
N ALA A 97 3.72 12.79 8.95
CA ALA A 97 3.81 11.47 8.36
C ALA A 97 4.34 10.43 9.36
N PRO A 98 4.09 9.11 9.15
CA PRO A 98 4.64 8.09 10.03
C PRO A 98 6.17 8.06 9.96
N HIS A 99 6.81 7.84 11.10
CA HIS A 99 8.28 7.75 11.18
C HIS A 99 8.83 6.52 10.43
N ASP A 100 8.02 5.48 10.25
CA ASP A 100 8.30 4.23 9.57
C ASP A 100 7.54 4.09 8.23
N CYS A 101 7.13 5.21 7.60
CA CYS A 101 6.47 5.17 6.30
C CYS A 101 7.38 4.59 5.21
N TYR A 102 6.77 4.16 4.11
CA TYR A 102 7.48 3.65 2.94
C TYR A 102 8.67 4.57 2.56
N GLY A 103 9.83 3.96 2.30
CA GLY A 103 11.06 4.71 2.02
C GLY A 103 10.96 5.68 0.82
N GLY A 104 10.07 5.43 -0.13
CA GLY A 104 9.75 6.36 -1.22
C GLY A 104 9.03 7.60 -0.73
N THR A 105 8.05 7.45 0.15
CA THR A 105 7.29 8.53 0.80
C THR A 105 8.24 9.43 1.58
N TYR A 106 9.08 8.81 2.42
CA TYR A 106 10.12 9.51 3.17
C TYR A 106 11.01 10.37 2.27
N ARG A 107 11.61 9.75 1.23
CA ARG A 107 12.49 10.48 0.29
C ARG A 107 11.79 11.63 -0.41
N LEU A 108 10.54 11.42 -0.84
CA LEU A 108 9.76 12.46 -1.50
C LEU A 108 9.58 13.67 -0.59
N PHE A 109 9.08 13.44 0.62
CA PHE A 109 8.76 14.53 1.56
C PHE A 109 10.01 15.24 2.04
N GLU A 110 11.06 14.50 2.41
CA GLU A 110 12.33 15.10 2.83
C GLU A 110 12.95 15.98 1.73
N GLN A 111 12.94 15.50 0.48
CA GLN A 111 13.54 16.27 -0.62
C GLN A 111 12.68 17.48 -1.00
N GLN A 112 11.37 17.40 -0.92
CA GLN A 112 10.50 18.55 -1.19
C GLN A 112 10.57 19.58 -0.06
N SER A 113 10.63 19.15 1.19
CA SER A 113 10.85 20.01 2.35
C SER A 113 12.19 20.75 2.25
N LYS A 114 13.29 20.05 1.92
CA LYS A 114 14.61 20.68 1.67
C LYS A 114 14.60 21.74 0.56
N LYS A 115 13.66 21.67 -0.38
CA LYS A 115 13.44 22.68 -1.42
C LYS A 115 12.55 23.84 -0.96
N GLY A 116 12.00 23.78 0.26
CA GLY A 116 11.10 24.78 0.82
C GLY A 116 9.70 24.77 0.21
N LEU A 117 9.25 23.63 -0.30
CA LEU A 117 7.89 23.51 -0.86
C LEU A 117 6.84 23.36 0.25
N PHE A 118 7.19 22.70 1.33
CA PHE A 118 6.41 22.53 2.56
C PHE A 118 7.33 21.98 3.65
N ASP A 119 6.86 21.95 4.90
CA ASP A 119 7.59 21.34 6.02
C ASP A 119 7.06 19.91 6.28
N VAL A 120 7.91 19.04 6.84
CA VAL A 120 7.53 17.67 7.20
C VAL A 120 7.97 17.31 8.60
N GLU A 121 7.05 16.68 9.36
CA GLU A 121 7.31 16.08 10.67
C GLU A 121 7.01 14.60 10.64
N PHE A 122 7.97 13.79 11.08
CA PHE A 122 7.82 12.34 11.16
C PHE A 122 7.62 11.92 12.61
N VAL A 123 6.53 11.20 12.89
CA VAL A 123 6.15 10.81 14.26
C VAL A 123 5.70 9.35 14.32
N ASP A 124 5.90 8.69 15.45
CA ASP A 124 5.29 7.38 15.71
C ASP A 124 3.78 7.58 15.90
N GLN A 125 3.00 7.15 14.91
CA GLN A 125 1.54 7.32 14.93
C GLN A 125 0.81 6.22 15.73
N THR A 126 1.55 5.26 16.29
CA THR A 126 1.00 4.34 17.29
C THR A 126 0.98 4.98 18.69
N ASP A 127 1.78 6.04 18.89
CA ASP A 127 1.74 6.91 20.09
C ASP A 127 0.86 8.15 19.78
N LEU A 128 -0.43 8.05 20.16
CA LEU A 128 -1.39 9.13 19.93
C LEU A 128 -1.11 10.41 20.75
N GLU A 129 -0.42 10.29 21.90
CA GLU A 129 -0.01 11.44 22.71
C GLU A 129 1.10 12.22 22.00
N ALA A 130 2.10 11.53 21.48
CA ALA A 130 3.17 12.14 20.68
C ALA A 130 2.58 12.80 19.41
N LEU A 131 1.67 12.13 18.71
CA LEU A 131 1.00 12.69 17.54
C LEU A 131 0.21 13.97 17.88
N ARG A 132 -0.58 13.96 18.96
CA ARG A 132 -1.32 15.16 19.42
C ARG A 132 -0.38 16.32 19.74
N ALA A 133 0.73 16.05 20.43
CA ALA A 133 1.70 17.08 20.79
C ALA A 133 2.35 17.71 19.54
N VAL A 134 2.73 16.87 18.55
CA VAL A 134 3.26 17.37 17.27
C VAL A 134 2.22 18.22 16.55
N CYS A 135 1.00 17.71 16.36
CA CYS A 135 -0.06 18.43 15.65
C CYS A 135 -0.41 19.78 16.31
N ALA A 136 -0.45 19.81 17.65
CA ALA A 136 -0.70 21.06 18.39
C ALA A 136 0.41 22.11 18.15
N ASN A 137 1.65 21.66 17.98
CA ASN A 137 2.81 22.53 17.76
C ASN A 137 2.87 23.05 16.30
N VAL A 138 2.73 22.15 15.31
CA VAL A 138 2.99 22.50 13.91
C VAL A 138 1.73 22.85 13.12
N LYS A 139 0.54 22.49 13.61
CA LYS A 139 -0.78 22.70 12.93
C LYS A 139 -0.70 22.20 11.47
N PRO A 140 -0.61 20.90 11.26
CA PRO A 140 -0.41 20.34 9.95
C PRO A 140 -1.60 20.65 9.01
N ALA A 141 -1.32 20.86 7.73
CA ALA A 141 -2.34 20.89 6.68
C ALA A 141 -2.79 19.47 6.27
N ILE A 142 -1.87 18.49 6.37
CA ILE A 142 -2.16 17.07 6.07
C ILE A 142 -1.55 16.19 7.17
N ILE A 143 -2.31 15.20 7.63
CA ILE A 143 -1.79 14.04 8.36
C ILE A 143 -1.86 12.85 7.41
N LEU A 144 -0.71 12.32 7.02
CA LEU A 144 -0.60 11.07 6.28
C LEU A 144 -0.40 9.91 7.26
N THR A 145 -1.13 8.83 7.08
CA THR A 145 -1.00 7.57 7.84
C THR A 145 -0.80 6.40 6.89
N GLU A 146 0.01 5.43 7.27
CA GLU A 146 0.18 4.14 6.59
C GLU A 146 -0.17 3.03 7.59
N SER A 147 -1.20 2.22 7.31
CA SER A 147 -1.65 1.17 8.24
C SER A 147 -2.26 -0.03 7.48
N PRO A 148 -1.68 -1.24 7.65
CA PRO A 148 -0.44 -1.57 8.40
C PRO A 148 0.81 -0.92 7.79
N SER A 149 1.80 -0.60 8.63
CA SER A 149 3.05 0.00 8.16
C SER A 149 4.00 -1.01 7.52
N ASN A 150 4.94 -0.53 6.72
CA ASN A 150 5.97 -1.35 6.06
C ASN A 150 7.36 -1.04 6.67
N PRO A 151 8.10 -2.04 7.21
CA PRO A 151 7.87 -3.49 7.09
C PRO A 151 7.28 -4.17 8.33
N LEU A 152 7.08 -3.48 9.44
CA LEU A 152 6.77 -4.09 10.74
C LEU A 152 5.28 -4.28 11.02
N LEU A 153 4.42 -3.92 10.05
CA LEU A 153 2.97 -4.14 10.12
C LEU A 153 2.32 -3.53 11.37
N ARG A 154 2.84 -2.38 11.84
CA ARG A 154 2.22 -1.62 12.94
C ARG A 154 0.85 -1.13 12.52
N ILE A 155 -0.08 -1.13 13.45
CA ILE A 155 -1.46 -0.71 13.23
C ILE A 155 -1.66 0.66 13.86
N ALA A 156 -2.01 1.65 13.06
CA ALA A 156 -2.40 2.97 13.52
C ALA A 156 -3.93 3.03 13.74
N ASP A 157 -4.39 3.73 14.79
CA ASP A 157 -5.82 3.91 15.07
C ASP A 157 -6.41 4.99 14.16
N LEU A 158 -7.06 4.56 13.08
CA LEU A 158 -7.59 5.46 12.07
C LEU A 158 -8.67 6.41 12.62
N GLU A 159 -9.53 5.91 13.50
CA GLU A 159 -10.61 6.72 14.12
C GLU A 159 -10.03 7.81 15.05
N ALA A 160 -9.04 7.43 15.87
CA ALA A 160 -8.38 8.37 16.77
C ALA A 160 -7.56 9.43 16.00
N ILE A 161 -6.85 9.02 14.93
CA ILE A 161 -6.05 9.93 14.09
C ILE A 161 -6.98 10.87 13.30
N SER A 162 -8.11 10.36 12.78
CA SER A 162 -9.13 11.21 12.14
C SER A 162 -9.65 12.31 13.10
N SER A 163 -9.85 11.98 14.39
CA SER A 163 -10.22 12.99 15.39
C SER A 163 -9.13 14.05 15.57
N ILE A 164 -7.85 13.63 15.64
CA ILE A 164 -6.72 14.55 15.76
C ILE A 164 -6.61 15.45 14.52
N ALA A 165 -6.83 14.90 13.33
CA ALA A 165 -6.83 15.67 12.09
C ALA A 165 -7.92 16.76 12.09
N LYS A 166 -9.15 16.40 12.49
CA LYS A 166 -10.25 17.34 12.62
C LYS A 166 -9.98 18.44 13.66
N ASP A 167 -9.41 18.08 14.81
CA ASP A 167 -9.03 19.04 15.86
C ASP A 167 -7.94 20.02 15.39
N SER A 168 -7.16 19.63 14.38
CA SER A 168 -6.07 20.40 13.80
C SER A 168 -6.45 21.15 12.50
N ASP A 169 -7.69 21.00 12.03
CA ASP A 169 -8.17 21.47 10.71
C ASP A 169 -7.30 20.93 9.55
N ALA A 170 -6.81 19.69 9.68
CA ALA A 170 -5.95 19.02 8.73
C ALA A 170 -6.74 18.01 7.88
N LEU A 171 -6.35 17.83 6.61
CA LEU A 171 -6.79 16.70 5.80
C LEU A 171 -6.17 15.40 6.34
N PHE A 172 -6.98 14.36 6.43
CA PHE A 172 -6.55 13.03 6.82
C PHE A 172 -6.39 12.13 5.60
N ALA A 173 -5.15 11.75 5.29
CA ALA A 173 -4.80 10.88 4.16
C ALA A 173 -4.29 9.53 4.67
N VAL A 174 -4.76 8.43 4.08
CA VAL A 174 -4.35 7.07 4.48
C VAL A 174 -3.82 6.30 3.28
N ASP A 175 -2.59 5.79 3.38
CA ASP A 175 -2.07 4.79 2.45
C ASP A 175 -2.60 3.41 2.85
N ASN A 176 -3.54 2.90 2.04
CA ASN A 176 -4.23 1.62 2.24
C ASN A 176 -3.69 0.52 1.30
N THR A 177 -2.44 0.65 0.87
CA THR A 177 -1.84 -0.26 -0.13
C THR A 177 -1.79 -1.71 0.36
N PHE A 178 -1.50 -1.97 1.63
CA PHE A 178 -1.30 -3.33 2.15
C PHE A 178 -2.59 -4.12 2.30
N LEU A 179 -3.69 -3.47 2.65
CA LEU A 179 -4.97 -4.14 2.87
C LEU A 179 -5.92 -4.03 1.68
N SER A 180 -5.75 -3.00 0.87
CA SER A 180 -6.67 -2.67 -0.22
C SER A 180 -8.12 -2.45 0.27
N PRO A 181 -9.05 -2.02 -0.59
CA PRO A 181 -10.46 -1.90 -0.21
C PRO A 181 -11.15 -3.24 0.10
N ALA A 182 -10.45 -4.36 -0.07
CA ALA A 182 -10.98 -5.66 0.30
C ALA A 182 -11.02 -5.90 1.82
N LEU A 183 -10.05 -5.34 2.56
CA LEU A 183 -9.90 -5.58 4.00
C LEU A 183 -10.03 -4.33 4.87
N GLN A 184 -9.79 -3.15 4.33
CA GLN A 184 -9.87 -1.88 5.09
C GLN A 184 -10.44 -0.77 4.21
N ASN A 185 -11.29 0.08 4.78
CA ASN A 185 -11.90 1.24 4.12
C ASN A 185 -11.69 2.49 4.99
N PRO A 186 -10.59 3.20 4.83
CA PRO A 186 -10.25 4.34 5.69
C PRO A 186 -11.27 5.48 5.68
N ILE A 187 -12.03 5.67 4.59
CA ILE A 187 -13.10 6.68 4.51
C ILE A 187 -14.19 6.42 5.58
N GLU A 188 -14.49 5.17 5.88
CA GLU A 188 -15.45 4.82 6.94
C GLU A 188 -14.96 5.26 8.33
N PHE A 189 -13.66 5.48 8.51
CA PHE A 189 -13.03 5.99 9.73
C PHE A 189 -12.68 7.48 9.65
N GLY A 190 -13.17 8.17 8.60
CA GLY A 190 -13.06 9.61 8.45
C GLY A 190 -11.82 10.09 7.71
N ALA A 191 -11.18 9.25 6.91
CA ALA A 191 -10.15 9.70 5.97
C ALA A 191 -10.78 10.55 4.86
N ASP A 192 -10.10 11.65 4.52
CA ASP A 192 -10.46 12.52 3.39
C ASP A 192 -9.91 11.99 2.07
N LEU A 193 -8.74 11.36 2.13
CA LEU A 193 -8.02 10.82 0.98
C LEU A 193 -7.50 9.41 1.30
N VAL A 194 -7.68 8.48 0.37
CA VAL A 194 -7.08 7.14 0.44
C VAL A 194 -6.14 6.96 -0.74
N ILE A 195 -4.91 6.55 -0.42
CA ILE A 195 -3.84 6.35 -1.40
C ILE A 195 -3.64 4.86 -1.63
N HIS A 196 -3.38 4.50 -2.87
CA HIS A 196 -2.98 3.16 -3.26
C HIS A 196 -1.79 3.17 -4.20
N SER A 197 -0.81 2.33 -3.93
CA SER A 197 -0.02 1.75 -5.01
C SER A 197 -0.83 0.62 -5.62
N THR A 198 -1.50 0.89 -6.75
CA THR A 198 -2.28 -0.15 -7.44
C THR A 198 -1.40 -1.26 -8.01
N THR A 199 -0.09 -1.03 -8.08
CA THR A 199 0.98 -2.01 -8.40
C THR A 199 0.87 -3.29 -7.57
N LYS A 200 0.34 -3.18 -6.33
CA LYS A 200 0.33 -4.24 -5.32
C LYS A 200 -0.94 -5.12 -5.47
N TYR A 201 -1.62 -5.41 -4.41
CA TYR A 201 -2.79 -6.31 -4.39
C TYR A 201 -3.90 -5.92 -5.36
N ILE A 202 -4.10 -4.63 -5.66
CA ILE A 202 -5.18 -4.18 -6.56
C ILE A 202 -4.95 -4.73 -7.97
N ASN A 203 -3.78 -4.54 -8.56
CA ASN A 203 -3.40 -5.19 -9.82
C ASN A 203 -3.14 -6.68 -9.62
N GLY A 204 -2.27 -7.04 -8.68
CA GLY A 204 -2.05 -8.38 -8.17
C GLY A 204 -1.34 -9.36 -9.09
N HIS A 205 -0.75 -8.89 -10.22
CA HIS A 205 -0.13 -9.76 -11.24
C HIS A 205 1.30 -9.33 -11.61
N SER A 206 1.89 -8.39 -10.86
CA SER A 206 3.29 -7.94 -11.01
C SER A 206 3.68 -7.42 -12.41
N ASP A 207 2.70 -7.02 -13.22
CA ASP A 207 2.83 -6.61 -14.62
C ASP A 207 2.48 -5.13 -14.87
N VAL A 208 2.04 -4.38 -13.84
CA VAL A 208 1.68 -2.95 -13.91
C VAL A 208 2.26 -2.18 -12.74
N VAL A 209 2.87 -1.04 -13.01
CA VAL A 209 3.14 0.00 -12.03
C VAL A 209 2.05 1.06 -12.13
N GLY A 210 1.33 1.29 -11.03
CA GLY A 210 0.23 2.24 -11.01
C GLY A 210 -0.07 2.78 -9.61
N GLY A 211 -0.92 3.79 -9.54
CA GLY A 211 -1.38 4.36 -8.29
C GLY A 211 -2.80 4.90 -8.41
N ALA A 212 -3.40 5.20 -7.28
CA ALA A 212 -4.69 5.88 -7.21
C ALA A 212 -4.83 6.71 -5.94
N ILE A 213 -5.65 7.75 -6.02
CA ILE A 213 -6.16 8.52 -4.88
C ILE A 213 -7.66 8.41 -4.94
N VAL A 214 -8.27 7.97 -3.85
CA VAL A 214 -9.72 8.03 -3.67
C VAL A 214 -10.03 9.17 -2.71
N ALA A 215 -10.94 10.06 -3.09
CA ALA A 215 -11.35 11.20 -2.27
C ALA A 215 -12.75 10.98 -1.68
N ALA A 216 -12.92 11.37 -0.42
CA ALA A 216 -14.20 11.28 0.28
C ALA A 216 -15.25 12.26 -0.26
N THR A 217 -14.81 13.36 -0.88
CA THR A 217 -15.69 14.41 -1.42
C THR A 217 -15.39 14.70 -2.91
N ASP A 218 -16.42 15.16 -3.62
CA ASP A 218 -16.28 15.58 -5.03
C ASP A 218 -15.29 16.73 -5.19
N GLU A 219 -15.20 17.63 -4.21
CA GLU A 219 -14.30 18.78 -4.26
C GLU A 219 -12.84 18.33 -4.23
N LEU A 220 -12.47 17.44 -3.29
CA LEU A 220 -11.12 16.87 -3.21
C LEU A 220 -10.80 16.00 -4.44
N ALA A 221 -11.77 15.24 -4.94
CA ALA A 221 -11.59 14.47 -6.17
C ALA A 221 -11.23 15.37 -7.36
N LYS A 222 -11.93 16.50 -7.52
CA LYS A 222 -11.66 17.50 -8.57
C LYS A 222 -10.30 18.16 -8.40
N GLN A 223 -9.90 18.52 -7.17
CA GLN A 223 -8.59 19.10 -6.90
C GLN A 223 -7.46 18.12 -7.23
N CYS A 224 -7.58 16.86 -6.81
CA CYS A 224 -6.61 15.82 -7.16
C CYS A 224 -6.55 15.57 -8.67
N ALA A 225 -7.70 15.52 -9.36
CA ALA A 225 -7.75 15.36 -10.81
C ALA A 225 -7.11 16.54 -11.55
N TYR A 226 -7.35 17.76 -11.09
CA TYR A 226 -6.72 18.96 -11.63
C TYR A 226 -5.20 18.87 -11.54
N TRP A 227 -4.66 18.57 -10.37
CA TRP A 227 -3.22 18.47 -10.17
C TRP A 227 -2.60 17.31 -10.93
N ALA A 228 -3.23 16.13 -10.94
CA ALA A 228 -2.73 15.00 -11.73
C ALA A 228 -2.63 15.34 -13.23
N ASN A 229 -3.61 16.09 -13.76
CA ASN A 229 -3.60 16.59 -15.14
C ASN A 229 -2.50 17.64 -15.36
N VAL A 230 -2.35 18.64 -14.47
CA VAL A 230 -1.38 19.73 -14.58
C VAL A 230 0.07 19.22 -14.55
N ILE A 231 0.40 18.35 -13.60
CA ILE A 231 1.75 17.78 -13.49
C ILE A 231 1.98 16.56 -14.39
N GLY A 232 0.93 16.06 -15.07
CA GLY A 232 1.04 15.00 -16.06
C GLY A 232 1.26 13.59 -15.48
N ILE A 233 0.81 13.32 -14.25
CA ILE A 233 0.99 12.02 -13.55
C ILE A 233 -0.24 11.11 -13.73
N THR A 234 -0.87 11.07 -14.87
CA THR A 234 -2.06 10.26 -15.11
C THR A 234 -1.70 8.84 -15.54
N GLY A 235 -2.48 7.85 -15.09
CA GLY A 235 -2.31 6.45 -15.46
C GLY A 235 -2.58 6.19 -16.94
N ALA A 236 -1.85 5.25 -17.54
CA ALA A 236 -2.04 4.83 -18.92
C ALA A 236 -3.33 3.99 -19.09
N PRO A 237 -4.03 4.08 -20.24
CA PRO A 237 -5.26 3.30 -20.46
C PRO A 237 -5.05 1.79 -20.44
N PHE A 238 -3.96 1.29 -20.99
CA PHE A 238 -3.67 -0.15 -21.02
C PHE A 238 -3.39 -0.69 -19.61
N ASP A 239 -2.59 0.02 -18.84
CA ASP A 239 -2.29 -0.33 -17.43
C ASP A 239 -3.57 -0.26 -16.58
N SER A 240 -4.43 0.73 -16.84
CA SER A 240 -5.74 0.84 -16.19
C SER A 240 -6.66 -0.34 -16.52
N PHE A 241 -6.64 -0.83 -17.77
CA PHE A 241 -7.39 -2.02 -18.17
C PHE A 241 -6.90 -3.29 -17.46
N LEU A 242 -5.58 -3.51 -17.38
CA LEU A 242 -5.00 -4.64 -16.66
C LEU A 242 -5.31 -4.56 -15.16
N THR A 243 -5.17 -3.38 -14.57
CA THR A 243 -5.49 -3.15 -13.16
C THR A 243 -6.98 -3.40 -12.87
N LEU A 244 -7.90 -2.94 -13.73
CA LEU A 244 -9.32 -3.21 -13.60
C LEU A 244 -9.62 -4.71 -13.69
N ARG A 245 -8.92 -5.44 -14.55
CA ARG A 245 -8.99 -6.90 -14.61
C ARG A 245 -8.52 -7.53 -13.30
N GLY A 246 -7.45 -7.01 -12.68
CA GLY A 246 -6.96 -7.41 -11.36
C GLY A 246 -7.99 -7.16 -10.24
N VAL A 247 -8.64 -5.98 -10.23
CA VAL A 247 -9.72 -5.63 -9.27
C VAL A 247 -10.80 -6.68 -9.24
N ARG A 248 -11.21 -7.23 -10.39
CA ARG A 248 -12.30 -8.20 -10.49
C ARG A 248 -12.02 -9.52 -9.78
N THR A 249 -10.75 -9.81 -9.45
CA THR A 249 -10.34 -10.99 -8.68
C THR A 249 -9.70 -10.63 -7.33
N LEU A 250 -9.81 -9.38 -6.89
CA LEU A 250 -9.16 -8.90 -5.67
C LEU A 250 -9.57 -9.71 -4.44
N HIS A 251 -10.87 -9.84 -4.17
CA HIS A 251 -11.34 -10.54 -2.96
C HIS A 251 -10.94 -12.02 -2.86
N PRO A 252 -11.08 -12.87 -3.90
CA PRO A 252 -10.62 -14.25 -3.83
C PRO A 252 -9.11 -14.37 -3.68
N ARG A 253 -8.31 -13.46 -4.28
CA ARG A 253 -6.87 -13.44 -4.10
C ARG A 253 -6.47 -13.06 -2.67
N ILE A 254 -7.02 -11.97 -2.15
CA ILE A 254 -6.76 -11.51 -0.77
C ILE A 254 -7.10 -12.59 0.25
N ARG A 255 -8.22 -13.28 0.10
CA ARG A 255 -8.58 -14.38 0.99
C ARG A 255 -7.54 -15.49 0.99
N GLN A 256 -7.06 -15.92 -0.18
CA GLN A 256 -6.04 -16.97 -0.27
C GLN A 256 -4.69 -16.49 0.29
N HIS A 257 -4.27 -15.25 -0.03
CA HIS A 257 -3.07 -14.65 0.56
C HIS A 257 -3.12 -14.67 2.09
N GLU A 258 -4.24 -14.26 2.68
CA GLU A 258 -4.42 -14.18 4.13
C GLU A 258 -4.47 -15.56 4.79
N GLU A 259 -5.18 -16.53 4.20
CA GLU A 259 -5.24 -17.92 4.69
C GLU A 259 -3.83 -18.51 4.79
N SER A 260 -3.03 -18.38 3.72
CA SER A 260 -1.65 -18.86 3.69
C SER A 260 -0.74 -18.08 4.64
N ALA A 261 -0.84 -16.75 4.68
CA ALA A 261 -0.02 -15.90 5.56
C ALA A 261 -0.30 -16.17 7.04
N THR A 262 -1.55 -16.40 7.41
CA THR A 262 -1.94 -16.73 8.78
C THR A 262 -1.30 -18.05 9.24
N LEU A 263 -1.34 -19.09 8.40
CA LEU A 263 -0.70 -20.37 8.72
C LEU A 263 0.82 -20.21 8.84
N ILE A 264 1.45 -19.53 7.87
CA ILE A 264 2.89 -19.27 7.85
C ILE A 264 3.32 -18.48 9.10
N ALA A 265 2.59 -17.42 9.47
CA ALA A 265 2.91 -16.62 10.65
C ALA A 265 2.87 -17.44 11.93
N ASN A 266 1.88 -18.32 12.11
CA ASN A 266 1.80 -19.23 13.27
C ASN A 266 2.98 -20.21 13.28
N ILE A 267 3.31 -20.83 12.15
CA ILE A 267 4.44 -21.77 12.05
C ILE A 267 5.77 -21.08 12.34
N LEU A 268 5.99 -19.88 11.81
CA LEU A 268 7.20 -19.08 12.08
C LEU A 268 7.32 -18.72 13.57
N ASN A 269 6.21 -18.41 14.22
CA ASN A 269 6.18 -18.04 15.64
C ASN A 269 6.55 -19.21 16.57
N GLU A 270 6.48 -20.45 16.08
CA GLU A 270 6.87 -21.67 16.81
C GLU A 270 8.36 -22.07 16.58
N GLN A 271 9.09 -21.37 15.67
CA GLN A 271 10.46 -21.75 15.33
C GLN A 271 11.49 -21.20 16.32
N ASP A 272 12.36 -22.05 16.83
CA ASP A 272 13.42 -21.68 17.80
C ASP A 272 14.42 -20.63 17.28
N ASN A 273 14.65 -20.56 15.96
CA ASN A 273 15.56 -19.61 15.34
C ASN A 273 14.87 -18.33 14.82
N VAL A 274 13.57 -18.19 15.02
CA VAL A 274 12.83 -16.94 14.85
C VAL A 274 12.71 -16.23 16.19
N THR A 275 13.09 -14.95 16.25
CA THR A 275 13.05 -14.17 17.49
C THR A 275 11.75 -13.44 17.69
N GLN A 276 11.13 -13.02 16.59
CA GLN A 276 9.86 -12.29 16.58
C GLN A 276 9.17 -12.43 15.23
N VAL A 277 7.84 -12.51 15.25
CA VAL A 277 6.99 -12.46 14.05
C VAL A 277 6.09 -11.24 14.15
N PHE A 278 6.05 -10.45 13.08
CA PHE A 278 5.18 -9.30 12.94
C PHE A 278 4.05 -9.66 11.97
N TYR A 279 2.89 -9.94 12.51
CA TYR A 279 1.68 -10.23 11.76
C TYR A 279 0.46 -9.87 12.61
N PRO A 280 -0.41 -8.92 12.16
CA PRO A 280 -1.52 -8.45 12.98
C PRO A 280 -2.55 -9.53 13.33
N GLY A 281 -2.54 -10.67 12.63
CA GLY A 281 -3.37 -11.84 12.91
C GLY A 281 -2.94 -12.64 14.16
N LEU A 282 -1.70 -12.51 14.62
CA LEU A 282 -1.23 -13.13 15.85
C LEU A 282 -1.78 -12.38 17.08
N THR A 283 -2.23 -13.14 18.08
CA THR A 283 -2.89 -12.57 19.28
C THR A 283 -1.96 -11.76 20.18
N ASP A 284 -0.66 -11.99 20.10
CA ASP A 284 0.40 -11.29 20.81
C ASP A 284 0.93 -10.05 20.05
N HIS A 285 0.50 -9.83 18.82
CA HIS A 285 0.81 -8.60 18.07
C HIS A 285 0.17 -7.38 18.77
N PRO A 286 0.95 -6.30 19.07
CA PRO A 286 0.42 -5.14 19.82
C PRO A 286 -0.85 -4.52 19.24
N GLY A 287 -0.96 -4.51 17.92
CA GLY A 287 -2.11 -3.96 17.19
C GLY A 287 -3.24 -4.94 16.92
N HIS A 288 -3.20 -6.21 17.40
CA HIS A 288 -4.18 -7.25 17.05
C HIS A 288 -5.63 -6.83 17.30
N GLN A 289 -5.93 -6.31 18.50
CA GLN A 289 -7.29 -5.93 18.86
C GLN A 289 -7.78 -4.73 18.03
N LEU A 290 -6.90 -3.78 17.74
CA LEU A 290 -7.20 -2.64 16.91
C LEU A 290 -7.43 -3.07 15.44
N ALA A 291 -6.59 -3.95 14.91
CA ALA A 291 -6.78 -4.54 13.59
C ALA A 291 -8.15 -5.22 13.47
N LYS A 292 -8.55 -6.04 14.44
CA LYS A 292 -9.89 -6.66 14.48
C LYS A 292 -11.04 -5.65 14.52
N LYS A 293 -10.84 -4.45 15.06
CA LYS A 293 -11.86 -3.41 15.13
C LYS A 293 -12.03 -2.70 13.78
N GLN A 294 -10.93 -2.41 13.08
CA GLN A 294 -10.94 -1.53 11.91
C GLN A 294 -10.71 -2.23 10.57
N GLN A 295 -10.38 -3.52 10.59
CA GLN A 295 -10.08 -4.33 9.39
C GLN A 295 -10.99 -5.56 9.36
N SER A 296 -11.30 -6.06 8.17
CA SER A 296 -12.05 -7.30 7.99
C SER A 296 -11.13 -8.53 7.83
N GLY A 297 -9.82 -8.33 7.89
CA GLY A 297 -8.77 -9.34 7.84
C GLY A 297 -7.40 -8.73 8.08
N PHE A 298 -6.36 -9.57 8.04
CA PHE A 298 -5.00 -9.19 8.42
C PHE A 298 -4.02 -9.13 7.23
N GLY A 299 -4.46 -9.55 6.05
CA GLY A 299 -3.71 -9.50 4.79
C GLY A 299 -2.65 -10.57 4.63
N GLY A 300 -1.89 -10.47 3.52
CA GLY A 300 -0.92 -11.47 3.07
C GLY A 300 0.56 -11.12 3.32
N MET A 301 0.84 -10.09 4.14
CA MET A 301 2.22 -9.70 4.49
C MET A 301 2.60 -10.26 5.83
N VAL A 302 3.79 -10.86 5.94
CA VAL A 302 4.39 -11.35 7.19
C VAL A 302 5.82 -10.85 7.27
N SER A 303 6.23 -10.30 8.41
CA SER A 303 7.62 -9.99 8.68
C SER A 303 8.11 -10.75 9.91
N PHE A 304 9.39 -11.09 9.97
CA PHE A 304 9.96 -11.80 11.11
C PHE A 304 11.46 -11.55 11.20
N GLU A 305 12.02 -11.81 12.37
CA GLU A 305 13.46 -11.70 12.63
C GLU A 305 14.11 -13.05 12.89
N LEU A 306 15.27 -13.28 12.28
CA LEU A 306 16.09 -14.48 12.46
C LEU A 306 17.19 -14.29 13.50
N LYS A 307 17.45 -15.32 14.30
CA LYS A 307 18.68 -15.44 15.10
C LYS A 307 19.87 -15.68 14.18
N GLY A 308 20.98 -14.99 14.43
CA GLY A 308 22.23 -15.20 13.68
C GLY A 308 22.62 -14.07 12.74
N GLY A 309 21.82 -12.99 12.74
CA GLY A 309 22.16 -11.77 11.99
C GLY A 309 22.11 -11.95 10.47
N GLU A 310 22.86 -11.12 9.77
CA GLU A 310 22.85 -11.06 8.29
C GLU A 310 23.26 -12.39 7.61
N GLU A 311 24.16 -13.16 8.21
CA GLU A 311 24.58 -14.46 7.64
C GLU A 311 23.45 -15.49 7.67
N ALA A 312 22.65 -15.50 8.75
CA ALA A 312 21.46 -16.35 8.81
C ALA A 312 20.40 -15.91 7.79
N VAL A 313 20.22 -14.59 7.63
CA VAL A 313 19.31 -14.02 6.63
C VAL A 313 19.78 -14.43 5.22
N ARG A 314 21.06 -14.28 4.91
CA ARG A 314 21.64 -14.70 3.63
C ARG A 314 21.40 -16.20 3.37
N ALA A 315 21.75 -17.05 4.35
CA ALA A 315 21.55 -18.49 4.21
C ALA A 315 20.06 -18.84 4.03
N PHE A 316 19.16 -18.12 4.69
CA PHE A 316 17.72 -18.30 4.51
C PHE A 316 17.27 -17.92 3.09
N VAL A 317 17.52 -16.68 2.66
CA VAL A 317 16.98 -16.18 1.38
C VAL A 317 17.58 -16.87 0.16
N GLU A 318 18.84 -17.30 0.22
CA GLU A 318 19.53 -18.01 -0.88
C GLU A 318 19.11 -19.48 -1.00
N ASN A 319 18.39 -20.05 -0.04
CA ASN A 319 17.92 -21.44 -0.04
C ASN A 319 16.40 -21.59 -0.17
N LEU A 320 15.68 -20.50 -0.43
CA LEU A 320 14.27 -20.56 -0.80
C LEU A 320 14.10 -20.98 -2.26
N ALA A 321 13.12 -21.85 -2.52
CA ALA A 321 12.82 -22.36 -3.85
C ALA A 321 11.60 -21.67 -4.49
N TYR A 322 10.59 -21.29 -3.69
CA TYR A 322 9.33 -20.73 -4.18
C TYR A 322 9.18 -19.25 -3.88
N PHE A 323 9.84 -18.74 -2.84
CA PHE A 323 9.89 -17.30 -2.59
C PHE A 323 11.01 -16.64 -3.41
N SER A 324 10.65 -15.79 -4.36
CA SER A 324 11.64 -15.01 -5.11
C SER A 324 12.20 -13.86 -4.29
N LEU A 325 13.52 -13.71 -4.22
CA LEU A 325 14.17 -12.56 -3.60
C LEU A 325 13.99 -11.33 -4.48
N ALA A 326 13.02 -10.49 -4.16
CA ALA A 326 12.66 -9.32 -4.94
C ALA A 326 12.00 -8.23 -4.11
N GLU A 327 12.04 -7.00 -4.62
CA GLU A 327 11.22 -5.91 -4.13
C GLU A 327 9.77 -6.06 -4.63
N SER A 328 8.88 -5.23 -4.10
CA SER A 328 7.44 -5.26 -4.32
C SER A 328 6.71 -6.23 -3.39
N LEU A 329 5.42 -6.45 -3.63
CA LEU A 329 4.54 -7.30 -2.84
C LEU A 329 3.17 -7.42 -3.52
N GLY A 330 2.35 -8.35 -3.04
CA GLY A 330 0.92 -8.42 -3.37
C GLY A 330 0.61 -8.98 -4.75
N GLY A 331 1.59 -9.54 -5.45
CA GLY A 331 1.41 -10.34 -6.65
C GLY A 331 0.91 -11.74 -6.32
N VAL A 332 0.53 -12.49 -7.36
CA VAL A 332 0.12 -13.90 -7.23
C VAL A 332 1.27 -14.81 -6.77
N GLU A 333 2.51 -14.41 -7.05
CA GLU A 333 3.75 -15.07 -6.64
C GLU A 333 4.18 -14.69 -5.23
N SER A 334 4.86 -15.60 -4.53
CA SER A 334 5.50 -15.36 -3.24
C SER A 334 6.84 -14.65 -3.39
N LEU A 335 7.03 -13.57 -2.61
CA LEU A 335 8.26 -12.80 -2.59
C LEU A 335 8.86 -12.75 -1.19
N VAL A 336 10.19 -12.77 -1.11
CA VAL A 336 10.98 -12.46 0.08
C VAL A 336 11.80 -11.20 -0.14
N CYS A 337 11.89 -10.38 0.89
CA CYS A 337 12.66 -9.13 0.87
C CYS A 337 13.45 -9.00 2.18
N HIS A 338 14.69 -8.52 2.08
CA HIS A 338 15.48 -8.07 3.23
C HIS A 338 15.36 -6.54 3.33
N PRO A 339 14.49 -6.00 4.21
CA PRO A 339 14.20 -4.57 4.23
C PRO A 339 15.44 -3.68 4.39
N ALA A 340 16.38 -4.06 5.25
CA ALA A 340 17.56 -3.25 5.55
C ALA A 340 18.44 -2.96 4.33
N SER A 341 18.62 -3.93 3.41
CA SER A 341 19.47 -3.78 2.21
C SER A 341 18.68 -3.55 0.91
N MET A 342 17.34 -3.63 0.93
CA MET A 342 16.48 -3.49 -0.24
C MET A 342 15.55 -2.28 -0.09
N THR A 343 14.32 -2.46 0.38
CA THR A 343 13.28 -1.40 0.41
C THR A 343 13.66 -0.19 1.26
N HIS A 344 14.51 -0.36 2.28
CA HIS A 344 14.99 0.70 3.18
C HIS A 344 16.49 0.99 2.98
N ALA A 345 17.15 0.43 1.96
CA ALA A 345 18.56 0.69 1.68
C ALA A 345 18.94 2.18 1.61
N PRO A 346 18.11 3.07 1.02
CA PRO A 346 18.42 4.51 0.96
C PRO A 346 18.15 5.28 2.27
N VAL A 347 17.61 4.63 3.31
CA VAL A 347 17.32 5.24 4.62
C VAL A 347 18.56 5.16 5.50
N SER A 348 18.86 6.22 6.28
CA SER A 348 20.01 6.23 7.19
C SER A 348 19.90 5.16 8.28
N GLU A 349 21.02 4.66 8.78
CA GLU A 349 21.05 3.62 9.83
C GLU A 349 20.33 4.06 11.10
N GLU A 350 20.47 5.35 11.49
CA GLU A 350 19.75 5.89 12.65
C GLU A 350 18.23 5.79 12.48
N ARG A 351 17.73 6.08 11.28
CA ARG A 351 16.30 6.00 11.00
C ARG A 351 15.81 4.56 10.86
N LYS A 352 16.61 3.67 10.25
CA LYS A 352 16.30 2.24 10.24
C LYS A 352 16.15 1.73 11.67
N ALA A 353 17.09 2.09 12.55
CA ALA A 353 17.03 1.72 13.95
C ALA A 353 15.79 2.29 14.65
N ALA A 354 15.47 3.58 14.42
CA ALA A 354 14.27 4.22 14.98
C ALA A 354 12.96 3.58 14.47
N ALA A 355 12.93 3.16 13.22
CA ALA A 355 11.80 2.43 12.63
C ALA A 355 11.76 0.95 13.05
N GLY A 356 12.81 0.41 13.71
CA GLY A 356 12.92 -1.00 14.08
C GLY A 356 13.32 -1.93 12.94
N VAL A 357 13.91 -1.39 11.87
CA VAL A 357 14.40 -2.18 10.72
C VAL A 357 15.81 -2.67 11.04
N THR A 358 15.90 -3.93 11.44
CA THR A 358 17.17 -4.58 11.82
C THR A 358 17.81 -5.33 10.64
N PRO A 359 19.12 -5.66 10.70
CA PRO A 359 19.76 -6.54 9.72
C PRO A 359 19.24 -7.99 9.73
N SER A 360 18.48 -8.36 10.75
CA SER A 360 17.88 -9.71 10.90
C SER A 360 16.45 -9.79 10.38
N LEU A 361 15.88 -8.67 9.95
CA LEU A 361 14.48 -8.58 9.54
C LEU A 361 14.28 -9.10 8.12
N ILE A 362 13.29 -9.96 7.96
CA ILE A 362 12.82 -10.49 6.68
C ILE A 362 11.35 -10.14 6.53
N ARG A 363 10.93 -9.80 5.30
CA ARG A 363 9.53 -9.58 4.95
C ARG A 363 9.10 -10.54 3.84
N LEU A 364 8.01 -11.25 4.06
CA LEU A 364 7.35 -12.11 3.08
C LEU A 364 6.12 -11.40 2.51
N SER A 365 5.95 -11.46 1.21
CA SER A 365 4.68 -11.27 0.52
C SER A 365 4.20 -12.65 0.11
N VAL A 366 3.23 -13.19 0.83
CA VAL A 366 2.75 -14.56 0.61
C VAL A 366 1.86 -14.59 -0.62
N GLY A 367 2.17 -15.45 -1.59
CA GLY A 367 1.48 -15.60 -2.87
C GLY A 367 0.26 -16.53 -2.81
N LEU A 368 -0.07 -17.10 -3.96
CA LEU A 368 -1.22 -18.00 -4.16
C LEU A 368 -0.81 -19.46 -4.44
N GLU A 369 0.47 -19.77 -4.31
CA GLU A 369 0.97 -21.14 -4.42
C GLU A 369 0.33 -22.04 -3.35
N SER A 370 0.49 -23.37 -3.45
CA SER A 370 0.04 -24.29 -2.40
C SER A 370 0.67 -23.88 -1.05
N THR A 371 -0.15 -23.69 -0.05
CA THR A 371 0.30 -23.28 1.28
C THR A 371 1.27 -24.31 1.87
N GLU A 372 1.03 -25.59 1.61
CA GLU A 372 1.89 -26.70 2.04
C GLU A 372 3.29 -26.58 1.44
N ASP A 373 3.38 -26.29 0.13
CA ASP A 373 4.68 -26.12 -0.57
C ASP A 373 5.44 -24.91 -0.01
N LEU A 374 4.74 -23.78 0.23
CA LEU A 374 5.35 -22.59 0.83
C LEU A 374 5.87 -22.84 2.25
N VAL A 375 5.11 -23.59 3.06
CA VAL A 375 5.53 -23.97 4.41
C VAL A 375 6.77 -24.87 4.38
N GLU A 376 6.78 -25.89 3.52
CA GLU A 376 7.92 -26.78 3.37
C GLU A 376 9.19 -26.02 2.93
N ASP A 377 9.05 -25.10 1.97
CA ASP A 377 10.14 -24.24 1.49
C ASP A 377 10.72 -23.40 2.63
N LEU A 378 9.88 -22.73 3.40
CA LEU A 378 10.29 -21.91 4.54
C LEU A 378 11.00 -22.74 5.63
N LEU A 379 10.45 -23.91 6.00
CA LEU A 379 11.04 -24.77 7.02
C LEU A 379 12.41 -25.31 6.59
N ASN A 380 12.59 -25.70 5.33
CA ASN A 380 13.86 -26.13 4.78
C ASN A 380 14.90 -24.99 4.81
N ALA A 381 14.54 -23.78 4.39
CA ALA A 381 15.41 -22.62 4.43
C ALA A 381 15.79 -22.20 5.86
N LEU A 382 14.84 -22.30 6.83
CA LEU A 382 15.10 -22.04 8.25
C LEU A 382 16.10 -23.04 8.85
N GLU A 383 16.05 -24.32 8.46
CA GLU A 383 17.01 -25.31 8.92
C GLU A 383 18.42 -25.03 8.40
N VAL A 384 18.56 -24.58 7.14
CA VAL A 384 19.84 -24.13 6.60
C VAL A 384 20.35 -22.91 7.35
N ALA A 385 19.49 -21.92 7.59
CA ALA A 385 19.87 -20.71 8.33
C ALA A 385 20.30 -21.00 9.78
N ARG A 386 19.71 -22.02 10.42
CA ARG A 386 20.05 -22.44 11.79
C ARG A 386 21.49 -22.99 11.90
N THR A 387 21.98 -23.60 10.84
CA THR A 387 23.29 -24.23 10.75
C THR A 387 24.36 -23.32 10.14
N ALA A 388 24.00 -22.14 9.65
CA ALA A 388 24.91 -21.17 9.05
C ALA A 388 26.02 -20.75 10.05
N PRO A 389 27.29 -20.67 9.62
CA PRO A 389 28.40 -20.29 10.51
C PRO A 389 28.22 -18.82 10.94
N ARG A 390 28.30 -18.58 12.26
CA ARG A 390 28.29 -17.22 12.81
C ARG A 390 29.67 -16.59 12.59
N LEU A 391 29.72 -15.35 12.09
CA LEU A 391 30.99 -14.61 11.89
C LEU A 391 31.87 -14.55 13.15
N GLU A 392 31.29 -14.49 14.35
CA GLU A 392 32.02 -14.54 15.61
C GLU A 392 32.77 -15.86 15.83
N ALA A 393 32.25 -16.97 15.33
CA ALA A 393 32.92 -18.28 15.45
C ALA A 393 34.10 -18.41 14.44
N VAL A 394 34.04 -17.72 13.30
CA VAL A 394 35.14 -17.70 12.31
C VAL A 394 36.26 -16.79 12.77
N ALA A 395 35.96 -15.62 13.38
CA ALA A 395 36.96 -14.71 13.94
C ALA A 395 37.67 -15.30 15.19
N ALA A 396 37.05 -16.23 15.91
CA ALA A 396 37.66 -16.91 17.05
C ALA A 396 38.48 -18.17 16.64
N ALA A 397 38.37 -18.62 15.41
CA ALA A 397 39.07 -19.78 14.85
C ALA A 397 40.28 -19.42 13.95
N LEU A 398 40.48 -18.13 13.65
CA LEU A 398 41.64 -17.52 13.00
C LEU A 398 42.55 -16.84 14.06
#